data_84e7c9d1ae5fc6d215870cf8732e31cf
#
_entry.id   84e7c9d1ae5fc6d215870cf8732e31cf
#
_cell.length_a   1.000
_cell.length_b   1.000
_cell.length_c   1.000
_cell.angle_alpha   90.00
_cell.angle_beta   90.00
_cell.angle_gamma   90.00
#
_symmetry.space_group_name_H-M   'P 1'
#
loop_
_entity.id
_entity.type
_entity.pdbx_description
1 polymer ?
#
loop_
_entity_poly.entity_id
_entity_poly.type
_entity_poly.pdbx_seq_one_letter_code
_entity_poly.pdbx_strand_id
1 'polypeptide(L)'
;MAFALSVACVAGAFVAAPASAEPPQIDDSLGSRLVLGVAGLPPMQALLQISRQLLPERGPYVPWTYQLPPLPIPHTPARGVCPSGSDQCIDDTIAEMESRATVMKADCDDNAPLLLSYLHTTKGERQIARERGGFEHPAHVNDWSTTYARHYFDAIDNYYVNGRPDLVPESWKQNFRASDDHSLTVFGNVAVAYNAHITHDLPIVIADMGVTAPDGSSYKPDHEKINELLAAAEEGTVAELAARYGAVDPAMAAPYEMEPLTAIAFGQAIQIWREYAWRGGEQLLLAPTPEAKRAVEQQIDTLSNLLGEVILRLFARTDPGPHRSHCPAG
;
A
#
# COMPACT_ATOMS: atom_id res chain seq x y z
N MET A 1 -12.55 4.25 -12.29
CA MET A 1 -12.27 3.59 -13.59
C MET A 1 -11.01 4.15 -14.27
N ALA A 2 -10.80 5.45 -14.37
CA ALA A 2 -9.57 6.02 -14.92
C ALA A 2 -8.31 5.67 -14.08
N PHE A 3 -8.40 5.66 -12.77
CA PHE A 3 -7.32 5.27 -11.86
C PHE A 3 -6.93 3.78 -12.00
N ALA A 4 -7.92 2.90 -12.08
CA ALA A 4 -7.67 1.47 -12.28
C ALA A 4 -7.10 1.16 -13.68
N LEU A 5 -7.55 1.89 -14.72
CA LEU A 5 -7.00 1.73 -16.07
C LEU A 5 -5.55 2.25 -16.18
N SER A 6 -5.22 3.36 -15.52
CA SER A 6 -3.85 3.91 -15.54
C SER A 6 -2.86 2.98 -14.86
N VAL A 7 -3.24 2.35 -13.74
CA VAL A 7 -2.40 1.38 -13.04
C VAL A 7 -2.27 0.08 -13.84
N ALA A 8 -3.34 -0.38 -14.51
CA ALA A 8 -3.30 -1.58 -15.35
C ALA A 8 -2.42 -1.40 -16.60
N CYS A 9 -2.42 -0.21 -17.22
CA CYS A 9 -1.54 0.07 -18.37
C CYS A 9 -0.05 0.11 -18.00
N VAL A 10 0.30 0.54 -16.80
CA VAL A 10 1.70 0.55 -16.34
C VAL A 10 2.16 -0.87 -16.00
N ALA A 11 1.33 -1.70 -15.40
CA ALA A 11 1.67 -3.09 -15.10
C ALA A 11 1.83 -3.97 -16.35
N GLY A 12 1.05 -3.71 -17.41
CA GLY A 12 1.10 -4.49 -18.66
C GLY A 12 2.34 -4.25 -19.52
N ALA A 13 3.05 -3.13 -19.35
CA ALA A 13 4.21 -2.77 -20.17
C ALA A 13 5.53 -3.44 -19.73
N PHE A 14 5.55 -4.10 -18.56
CA PHE A 14 6.81 -4.63 -17.98
C PHE A 14 7.07 -6.12 -18.24
N VAL A 15 6.19 -6.84 -18.95
CA VAL A 15 6.33 -8.31 -19.10
C VAL A 15 7.32 -8.73 -20.21
N ALA A 16 7.83 -7.83 -21.05
CA ALA A 16 8.66 -8.25 -22.19
C ALA A 16 9.68 -7.20 -22.65
N ALA A 17 10.66 -6.82 -21.83
CA ALA A 17 11.81 -6.08 -22.32
C ALA A 17 13.12 -6.88 -22.13
N PRO A 18 13.94 -7.10 -23.19
CA PRO A 18 15.27 -7.67 -23.04
C PRO A 18 16.22 -6.67 -22.35
N ALA A 19 17.20 -7.19 -21.61
CA ALA A 19 18.11 -6.49 -20.70
C ALA A 19 19.08 -5.46 -21.33
N SER A 20 18.74 -4.79 -22.43
CA SER A 20 19.61 -3.83 -23.12
C SER A 20 18.90 -2.59 -23.69
N ALA A 21 17.70 -2.25 -23.21
CA ALA A 21 17.03 -1.03 -23.65
C ALA A 21 17.35 0.13 -22.69
N GLU A 22 17.79 1.27 -23.24
CA GLU A 22 17.82 2.54 -22.51
C GLU A 22 16.47 2.82 -21.86
N PRO A 23 16.45 3.40 -20.64
CA PRO A 23 15.17 3.74 -20.00
C PRO A 23 14.36 4.65 -20.92
N PRO A 24 13.07 4.36 -21.14
CA PRO A 24 12.25 5.19 -21.99
C PRO A 24 12.19 6.60 -21.42
N GLN A 25 12.58 7.60 -22.20
CA GLN A 25 12.31 8.99 -21.89
C GLN A 25 10.80 9.17 -21.87
N ILE A 26 10.25 9.47 -20.69
CA ILE A 26 8.82 9.74 -20.52
C ILE A 26 8.57 11.11 -21.16
N ASP A 27 7.96 11.08 -22.34
CA ASP A 27 7.48 12.27 -23.02
C ASP A 27 6.38 12.93 -22.16
N ASP A 28 6.57 14.18 -21.76
CA ASP A 28 5.58 14.99 -21.01
C ASP A 28 4.21 15.03 -21.71
N SER A 29 4.13 14.69 -22.99
CA SER A 29 2.91 14.54 -23.75
C SER A 29 2.02 13.38 -23.27
N LEU A 30 2.58 12.34 -22.62
CA LEU A 30 1.81 11.20 -22.11
C LEU A 30 0.99 11.60 -20.87
N GLY A 31 1.57 12.37 -19.98
CA GLY A 31 0.88 12.95 -18.82
C GLY A 31 -0.23 13.90 -19.26
N SER A 32 0.04 14.75 -20.25
CA SER A 32 -0.94 15.68 -20.82
C SER A 32 -2.06 14.98 -21.57
N ARG A 33 -1.80 13.86 -22.24
CA ARG A 33 -2.82 13.06 -22.94
C ARG A 33 -3.69 12.27 -21.97
N LEU A 34 -3.16 11.81 -20.84
CA LEU A 34 -3.93 11.19 -19.77
C LEU A 34 -4.88 12.19 -19.10
N VAL A 35 -4.43 13.42 -18.87
CA VAL A 35 -5.26 14.50 -18.32
C VAL A 35 -6.33 14.95 -19.34
N LEU A 36 -5.98 15.07 -20.61
CA LEU A 36 -6.93 15.45 -21.69
C LEU A 36 -7.93 14.32 -21.99
N GLY A 37 -7.57 13.04 -21.84
CA GLY A 37 -8.49 11.90 -21.96
C GLY A 37 -9.59 11.91 -20.88
N VAL A 38 -9.35 12.53 -19.75
CA VAL A 38 -10.32 12.71 -18.65
C VAL A 38 -11.29 13.87 -18.94
N ALA A 39 -10.87 14.87 -19.72
CA ALA A 39 -11.69 16.05 -20.04
C ALA A 39 -12.89 15.76 -20.97
N GLY A 40 -12.89 14.61 -21.68
CA GLY A 40 -14.01 14.17 -22.52
C GLY A 40 -15.00 13.22 -21.83
N LEU A 41 -14.77 12.85 -20.56
CA LEU A 41 -15.71 12.05 -19.79
C LEU A 41 -16.85 12.93 -19.25
N PRO A 42 -18.08 12.37 -19.14
CA PRO A 42 -19.17 13.09 -18.48
C PRO A 42 -18.70 13.56 -17.10
N PRO A 43 -19.19 14.71 -16.62
CA PRO A 43 -18.78 15.26 -15.34
C PRO A 43 -18.78 14.16 -14.28
N MET A 44 -17.73 14.05 -13.51
CA MET A 44 -17.57 13.01 -12.48
C MET A 44 -18.84 12.82 -11.64
N GLN A 45 -19.55 13.91 -11.35
CA GLN A 45 -20.86 13.92 -10.69
C GLN A 45 -21.94 13.11 -11.40
N ALA A 46 -21.97 13.11 -12.74
CA ALA A 46 -22.94 12.31 -13.51
C ALA A 46 -22.60 10.81 -13.46
N LEU A 47 -21.32 10.45 -13.51
CA LEU A 47 -20.86 9.07 -13.36
C LEU A 47 -21.16 8.55 -11.94
N LEU A 48 -21.01 9.39 -10.93
CA LEU A 48 -21.30 9.09 -9.54
C LEU A 48 -22.80 8.88 -9.30
N GLN A 49 -23.64 9.70 -9.93
CA GLN A 49 -25.10 9.58 -9.83
C GLN A 49 -25.61 8.28 -10.50
N ILE A 50 -25.00 7.88 -11.61
CA ILE A 50 -25.27 6.61 -12.28
C ILE A 50 -24.80 5.44 -11.43
N SER A 51 -23.63 5.54 -10.80
CA SER A 51 -23.10 4.46 -9.97
C SER A 51 -23.91 4.23 -8.69
N ARG A 52 -24.41 5.29 -8.06
CA ARG A 52 -25.32 5.20 -6.90
C ARG A 52 -26.65 4.49 -7.21
N GLN A 53 -27.09 4.55 -8.48
CA GLN A 53 -28.32 3.89 -8.93
C GLN A 53 -28.09 2.43 -9.36
N LEU A 54 -26.90 2.09 -9.80
CA LEU A 54 -26.61 0.78 -10.41
C LEU A 54 -25.84 -0.18 -9.50
N LEU A 55 -25.18 0.33 -8.46
CA LEU A 55 -24.36 -0.49 -7.55
C LEU A 55 -24.96 -0.47 -6.15
N PRO A 56 -25.12 -1.63 -5.51
CA PRO A 56 -25.44 -1.69 -4.07
C PRO A 56 -24.38 -0.93 -3.28
N GLU A 57 -24.72 -0.48 -2.08
CA GLU A 57 -23.94 0.44 -1.22
C GLU A 57 -22.48 0.04 -1.00
N ARG A 58 -22.07 -1.14 -1.41
CA ARG A 58 -20.65 -1.57 -1.60
C ARG A 58 -20.63 -2.60 -2.70
N GLY A 59 -19.83 -2.36 -3.71
CA GLY A 59 -19.53 -3.40 -4.70
C GLY A 59 -18.85 -4.57 -3.99
N PRO A 60 -19.15 -5.81 -4.39
CA PRO A 60 -18.50 -6.97 -3.80
C PRO A 60 -16.99 -6.88 -4.04
N TYR A 61 -16.21 -7.15 -2.99
CA TYR A 61 -14.80 -7.47 -3.14
C TYR A 61 -14.67 -8.65 -4.12
N VAL A 62 -13.90 -8.48 -5.20
CA VAL A 62 -13.70 -9.53 -6.21
C VAL A 62 -12.29 -10.06 -6.07
N PRO A 63 -12.08 -11.26 -5.50
CA PRO A 63 -10.76 -11.83 -5.25
C PRO A 63 -10.18 -12.48 -6.52
N TRP A 64 -9.98 -11.70 -7.58
CA TRP A 64 -9.50 -12.21 -8.87
C TRP A 64 -8.03 -12.67 -8.83
N THR A 65 -7.22 -12.12 -7.93
CA THR A 65 -5.81 -12.49 -7.77
C THR A 65 -5.62 -13.92 -7.25
N TYR A 66 -6.62 -14.49 -6.57
CA TYR A 66 -6.65 -15.92 -6.23
C TYR A 66 -6.56 -16.85 -7.44
N GLN A 67 -6.95 -16.39 -8.62
CA GLN A 67 -6.89 -17.17 -9.85
C GLN A 67 -5.47 -17.20 -10.46
N LEU A 68 -4.54 -16.41 -9.94
CA LEU A 68 -3.17 -16.36 -10.42
C LEU A 68 -2.29 -17.31 -9.61
N PRO A 69 -1.84 -18.46 -10.19
CA PRO A 69 -1.06 -19.44 -9.44
C PRO A 69 0.31 -18.87 -9.07
N PRO A 70 0.87 -19.25 -7.90
CA PRO A 70 2.25 -18.96 -7.55
C PRO A 70 3.20 -19.72 -8.47
N LEU A 71 4.43 -19.22 -8.62
CA LEU A 71 5.49 -19.95 -9.29
C LEU A 71 5.96 -21.11 -8.39
N PRO A 72 6.42 -22.24 -8.98
CA PRO A 72 6.90 -23.39 -8.24
C PRO A 72 8.33 -23.15 -7.70
N ILE A 73 8.45 -22.30 -6.70
CA ILE A 73 9.71 -21.94 -6.04
C ILE A 73 9.92 -22.87 -4.86
N PRO A 74 11.09 -23.53 -4.73
CA PRO A 74 11.40 -24.37 -3.57
C PRO A 74 11.37 -23.56 -2.26
N HIS A 75 11.09 -24.26 -1.16
CA HIS A 75 11.17 -23.67 0.17
C HIS A 75 12.54 -23.01 0.41
N THR A 76 12.49 -21.80 0.94
CA THR A 76 13.65 -21.05 1.45
C THR A 76 13.38 -20.66 2.90
N PRO A 77 14.38 -20.82 3.82
CA PRO A 77 14.20 -20.41 5.20
C PRO A 77 13.86 -18.91 5.31
N ALA A 78 12.84 -18.59 6.08
CA ALA A 78 12.46 -17.22 6.35
C ALA A 78 13.60 -16.47 7.12
N ARG A 79 13.74 -15.18 6.80
CA ARG A 79 14.68 -14.26 7.45
C ARG A 79 13.93 -13.15 8.21
N GLY A 80 12.81 -13.50 8.78
CA GLY A 80 11.98 -12.57 9.54
C GLY A 80 12.57 -12.19 10.89
N VAL A 81 12.03 -11.15 11.49
CA VAL A 81 12.47 -10.64 12.81
C VAL A 81 11.81 -11.39 13.98
N CYS A 82 10.81 -12.20 13.70
CA CYS A 82 10.14 -13.08 14.66
C CYS A 82 10.11 -14.55 14.20
N PRO A 83 11.25 -15.25 14.12
CA PRO A 83 11.33 -16.61 13.56
C PRO A 83 10.46 -17.66 14.26
N SER A 84 10.00 -17.39 15.49
CA SER A 84 9.05 -18.27 16.19
C SER A 84 7.62 -18.15 15.67
N GLY A 85 7.27 -17.05 14.99
CA GLY A 85 5.92 -16.71 14.60
C GLY A 85 4.95 -16.64 15.77
N SER A 86 5.46 -16.32 16.98
CA SER A 86 4.64 -16.34 18.18
C SER A 86 3.62 -15.20 18.20
N ASP A 87 2.52 -15.44 18.91
CA ASP A 87 1.51 -14.44 19.19
C ASP A 87 2.07 -13.18 19.84
N GLN A 88 3.11 -13.33 20.66
CA GLN A 88 3.74 -12.21 21.36
C GLN A 88 4.38 -11.21 20.37
N CYS A 89 5.00 -11.67 19.28
CA CYS A 89 5.62 -10.77 18.30
C CYS A 89 4.61 -9.82 17.67
N ILE A 90 3.47 -10.36 17.23
CA ILE A 90 2.44 -9.52 16.61
C ILE A 90 1.74 -8.64 17.65
N ASP A 91 1.56 -9.13 18.88
CA ASP A 91 1.01 -8.33 19.98
C ASP A 91 1.95 -7.16 20.35
N ASP A 92 3.28 -7.38 20.37
CA ASP A 92 4.30 -6.32 20.59
C ASP A 92 4.30 -5.31 19.43
N THR A 93 4.16 -5.79 18.19
CA THR A 93 4.06 -4.93 17.00
C THR A 93 2.82 -4.03 17.07
N ILE A 94 1.67 -4.57 17.46
CA ILE A 94 0.43 -3.80 17.67
C ILE A 94 0.64 -2.74 18.76
N ALA A 95 1.27 -3.10 19.88
CA ALA A 95 1.54 -2.17 20.97
C ALA A 95 2.47 -1.02 20.54
N GLU A 96 3.49 -1.31 19.72
CA GLU A 96 4.37 -0.28 19.14
C GLU A 96 3.60 0.64 18.20
N MET A 97 2.75 0.09 17.31
CA MET A 97 1.88 0.89 16.43
C MET A 97 0.94 1.81 17.22
N GLU A 98 0.31 1.30 18.30
CA GLU A 98 -0.59 2.08 19.15
C GLU A 98 0.14 3.23 19.84
N SER A 99 1.36 2.97 20.34
CA SER A 99 2.19 3.99 20.95
C SER A 99 2.56 5.10 19.97
N ARG A 100 3.05 4.73 18.79
CA ARG A 100 3.40 5.69 17.71
C ARG A 100 2.19 6.47 17.23
N ALA A 101 1.05 5.79 17.00
CA ALA A 101 -0.19 6.42 16.57
C ALA A 101 -0.71 7.44 17.60
N THR A 102 -0.51 7.20 18.90
CA THR A 102 -0.89 8.13 19.96
C THR A 102 -0.11 9.44 19.86
N VAL A 103 1.20 9.37 19.66
CA VAL A 103 2.06 10.55 19.48
C VAL A 103 1.69 11.29 18.20
N MET A 104 1.66 10.60 17.05
CA MET A 104 1.34 11.22 15.77
C MET A 104 -0.03 11.89 15.77
N LYS A 105 -1.03 11.28 16.42
CA LYS A 105 -2.37 11.88 16.56
C LYS A 105 -2.36 13.17 17.39
N ALA A 106 -1.55 13.23 18.44
CA ALA A 106 -1.42 14.42 19.28
C ALA A 106 -0.71 15.57 18.54
N ASP A 107 0.26 15.22 17.68
CA ASP A 107 1.07 16.18 16.93
C ASP A 107 0.44 16.59 15.60
N CYS A 108 -0.70 16.01 15.22
CA CYS A 108 -1.34 16.19 13.91
C CYS A 108 -0.43 15.81 12.74
N ASP A 109 0.33 14.76 12.90
CA ASP A 109 1.26 14.28 11.91
C ASP A 109 0.51 13.68 10.70
N ASP A 110 0.85 14.13 9.51
CA ASP A 110 0.27 13.64 8.25
C ASP A 110 0.67 12.19 7.92
N ASN A 111 1.60 11.60 8.69
CA ASN A 111 1.89 10.17 8.65
C ASN A 111 0.91 9.32 9.49
N ALA A 112 0.14 9.93 10.39
CA ALA A 112 -0.81 9.21 11.24
C ALA A 112 -1.88 8.42 10.46
N PRO A 113 -2.45 8.92 9.35
CA PRO A 113 -3.47 8.20 8.58
C PRO A 113 -3.02 6.80 8.11
N LEU A 114 -1.79 6.66 7.60
CA LEU A 114 -1.26 5.34 7.24
C LEU A 114 -1.18 4.43 8.45
N LEU A 115 -0.56 4.92 9.54
CA LEU A 115 -0.33 4.09 10.72
C LEU A 115 -1.64 3.61 11.34
N LEU A 116 -2.69 4.44 11.35
CA LEU A 116 -4.02 4.05 11.81
C LEU A 116 -4.62 2.94 10.96
N SER A 117 -4.57 3.08 9.64
CA SER A 117 -5.03 2.05 8.72
C SER A 117 -4.25 0.75 8.89
N TYR A 118 -2.95 0.83 9.01
CA TYR A 118 -2.07 -0.32 9.21
C TYR A 118 -2.35 -1.02 10.55
N LEU A 119 -2.55 -0.26 11.61
CA LEU A 119 -2.92 -0.80 12.93
C LEU A 119 -4.24 -1.58 12.88
N HIS A 120 -5.26 -1.06 12.19
CA HIS A 120 -6.53 -1.77 11.98
C HIS A 120 -6.32 -3.10 11.25
N THR A 121 -5.55 -3.09 10.18
CA THR A 121 -5.22 -4.30 9.40
C THR A 121 -4.48 -5.32 10.26
N THR A 122 -3.44 -4.90 10.99
CA THR A 122 -2.62 -5.80 11.83
C THR A 122 -3.42 -6.41 12.98
N LYS A 123 -4.34 -5.64 13.58
CA LYS A 123 -5.29 -6.19 14.58
C LYS A 123 -6.21 -7.24 13.97
N GLY A 124 -6.70 -7.00 12.75
CA GLY A 124 -7.50 -7.97 12.02
C GLY A 124 -6.70 -9.24 11.67
N GLU A 125 -5.47 -9.12 11.21
CA GLU A 125 -4.56 -10.25 10.97
C GLU A 125 -4.37 -11.07 12.24
N ARG A 126 -4.13 -10.39 13.37
CA ARG A 126 -3.99 -11.02 14.67
C ARG A 126 -5.24 -11.76 15.12
N GLN A 127 -6.41 -11.21 14.85
CA GLN A 127 -7.69 -11.88 15.14
C GLN A 127 -7.83 -13.14 14.26
N ILE A 128 -7.67 -13.04 12.95
CA ILE A 128 -7.81 -14.16 12.02
C ILE A 128 -6.77 -15.26 12.29
N ALA A 129 -5.55 -14.92 12.70
CA ALA A 129 -4.54 -15.91 13.04
C ALA A 129 -4.93 -16.81 14.21
N ARG A 130 -5.82 -16.34 15.10
CA ARG A 130 -6.37 -17.09 16.25
C ARG A 130 -7.63 -17.90 15.90
N GLU A 131 -8.26 -17.61 14.78
CA GLU A 131 -9.49 -18.28 14.37
C GLU A 131 -9.20 -19.64 13.72
N ARG A 132 -10.04 -20.62 14.04
CA ARG A 132 -9.95 -21.94 13.40
C ARG A 132 -10.28 -21.82 11.92
N GLY A 133 -9.32 -22.19 11.05
CA GLY A 133 -9.46 -22.04 9.60
C GLY A 133 -9.20 -20.58 9.12
N GLY A 134 -8.55 -19.78 9.95
CA GLY A 134 -8.11 -18.44 9.61
C GLY A 134 -7.04 -18.43 8.53
N PHE A 135 -5.77 -18.38 8.91
CA PHE A 135 -4.64 -18.57 7.99
C PHE A 135 -4.24 -20.05 7.93
N GLU A 136 -3.68 -20.47 6.79
CA GLU A 136 -3.11 -21.81 6.64
C GLU A 136 -1.79 -21.94 7.43
N HIS A 137 -1.01 -20.85 7.49
CA HIS A 137 0.29 -20.77 8.16
C HIS A 137 0.36 -19.58 9.14
N PRO A 138 -0.40 -19.58 10.23
CA PRO A 138 -0.53 -18.40 11.11
C PRO A 138 0.79 -17.96 11.74
N ALA A 139 1.71 -18.89 12.06
CA ALA A 139 3.03 -18.53 12.59
C ALA A 139 3.88 -17.79 11.53
N HIS A 140 3.79 -18.19 10.26
CA HIS A 140 4.45 -17.48 9.16
C HIS A 140 3.85 -16.08 8.97
N VAL A 141 2.53 -15.94 9.05
CA VAL A 141 1.86 -14.63 8.95
C VAL A 141 2.28 -13.72 10.10
N ASN A 142 2.36 -14.20 11.34
CA ASN A 142 2.82 -13.40 12.46
C ASN A 142 4.27 -12.87 12.26
N ASP A 143 5.20 -13.74 11.80
CA ASP A 143 6.58 -13.31 11.50
C ASP A 143 6.62 -12.34 10.32
N TRP A 144 5.86 -12.63 9.27
CA TRP A 144 5.76 -11.79 8.09
C TRP A 144 5.21 -10.39 8.43
N SER A 145 4.11 -10.29 9.17
CA SER A 145 3.49 -9.02 9.56
C SER A 145 4.42 -8.20 10.47
N THR A 146 5.11 -8.86 11.41
CA THR A 146 6.10 -8.21 12.27
C THR A 146 7.29 -7.68 11.45
N THR A 147 7.80 -8.49 10.51
CA THR A 147 8.91 -8.10 9.63
C THR A 147 8.50 -6.95 8.70
N TYR A 148 7.29 -7.01 8.16
CA TYR A 148 6.77 -5.97 7.28
C TYR A 148 6.58 -4.64 8.02
N ALA A 149 6.07 -4.68 9.26
CA ALA A 149 5.96 -3.48 10.10
C ALA A 149 7.33 -2.86 10.41
N ARG A 150 8.37 -3.69 10.59
CA ARG A 150 9.72 -3.22 10.85
C ARG A 150 10.27 -2.36 9.71
N HIS A 151 10.00 -2.70 8.44
CA HIS A 151 10.40 -1.88 7.30
C HIS A 151 9.86 -0.44 7.40
N TYR A 152 8.57 -0.30 7.75
CA TYR A 152 7.97 1.01 7.98
C TYR A 152 8.58 1.75 9.18
N PHE A 153 8.76 1.07 10.32
CA PHE A 153 9.35 1.68 11.51
C PHE A 153 10.78 2.14 11.25
N ASP A 154 11.58 1.33 10.57
CA ASP A 154 12.97 1.68 10.25
C ASP A 154 13.02 2.86 9.27
N ALA A 155 12.12 2.93 8.29
CA ALA A 155 12.06 4.04 7.36
C ALA A 155 11.74 5.36 8.07
N ILE A 156 10.69 5.38 8.90
CA ILE A 156 10.28 6.60 9.62
C ILE A 156 11.30 7.01 10.68
N ASP A 157 11.88 6.03 11.43
CA ASP A 157 12.89 6.32 12.44
C ASP A 157 14.21 6.82 11.80
N ASN A 158 14.62 6.26 10.66
CA ASN A 158 15.80 6.73 9.94
C ASN A 158 15.60 8.14 9.39
N TYR A 159 14.41 8.48 8.95
CA TYR A 159 14.14 9.81 8.42
C TYR A 159 14.04 10.87 9.52
N TYR A 160 13.25 10.65 10.58
CA TYR A 160 12.92 11.67 11.58
C TYR A 160 13.76 11.61 12.84
N VAL A 161 14.24 10.42 13.25
CA VAL A 161 14.89 10.25 14.56
C VAL A 161 16.39 10.03 14.42
N ASN A 162 16.82 9.13 13.54
CA ASN A 162 18.23 8.71 13.45
C ASN A 162 19.08 9.62 12.56
N GLY A 163 18.48 10.57 11.83
CA GLY A 163 19.18 11.44 10.89
C GLY A 163 19.89 10.68 9.76
N ARG A 164 19.29 9.55 9.32
CA ARG A 164 19.83 8.66 8.29
C ARG A 164 18.92 8.58 7.05
N PRO A 165 18.58 9.72 6.43
CA PRO A 165 17.75 9.71 5.22
C PRO A 165 18.41 8.98 4.04
N ASP A 166 19.73 8.75 4.11
CA ASP A 166 20.47 7.92 3.15
C ASP A 166 20.05 6.45 3.16
N LEU A 167 19.49 5.94 4.27
CA LEU A 167 18.99 4.58 4.42
C LEU A 167 17.49 4.45 4.07
N VAL A 168 16.82 5.56 3.78
CA VAL A 168 15.37 5.56 3.51
C VAL A 168 15.13 5.42 2.00
N PRO A 169 14.30 4.47 1.54
CA PRO A 169 13.90 4.37 0.14
C PRO A 169 13.27 5.66 -0.39
N GLU A 170 13.46 5.97 -1.66
CA GLU A 170 12.97 7.23 -2.22
C GLU A 170 11.44 7.32 -2.19
N SER A 171 10.73 6.21 -2.36
CA SER A 171 9.26 6.16 -2.23
C SER A 171 8.78 6.59 -0.84
N TRP A 172 9.48 6.20 0.23
CA TRP A 172 9.22 6.68 1.59
C TRP A 172 9.59 8.15 1.78
N LYS A 173 10.70 8.60 1.18
CA LYS A 173 11.06 10.04 1.21
C LYS A 173 10.02 10.90 0.51
N GLN A 174 9.40 10.41 -0.56
CA GLN A 174 8.29 11.12 -1.21
C GLN A 174 7.13 11.31 -0.24
N ASN A 175 6.75 10.26 0.51
CA ASN A 175 5.71 10.35 1.54
C ASN A 175 6.11 11.36 2.63
N PHE A 176 7.28 11.20 3.23
CA PHE A 176 7.69 12.01 4.38
C PHE A 176 7.86 13.48 4.03
N ARG A 177 8.42 13.81 2.85
CA ARG A 177 8.48 15.20 2.38
C ARG A 177 7.09 15.80 2.17
N ALA A 178 6.18 15.03 1.58
CA ALA A 178 4.81 15.49 1.37
C ALA A 178 4.08 15.71 2.71
N SER A 179 4.36 14.88 3.72
CA SER A 179 3.88 15.05 5.09
C SER A 179 4.45 16.32 5.73
N ASP A 180 5.79 16.52 5.64
CA ASP A 180 6.47 17.71 6.18
C ASP A 180 5.95 19.02 5.54
N ASP A 181 5.70 18.99 4.23
CA ASP A 181 5.22 20.13 3.45
C ASP A 181 3.69 20.31 3.53
N HIS A 182 2.97 19.40 4.16
CA HIS A 182 1.49 19.36 4.19
C HIS A 182 0.86 19.50 2.81
N SER A 183 1.51 18.93 1.80
CA SER A 183 1.22 19.18 0.39
C SER A 183 0.11 18.30 -0.18
N LEU A 184 -0.32 17.27 0.55
CA LEU A 184 -1.33 16.32 0.09
C LEU A 184 -2.63 16.41 0.89
N THR A 185 -3.70 15.92 0.28
CA THR A 185 -4.93 15.60 1.01
C THR A 185 -4.65 14.41 1.96
N VAL A 186 -5.49 14.19 2.97
CA VAL A 186 -5.35 13.04 3.89
C VAL A 186 -5.36 11.72 3.12
N PHE A 187 -6.25 11.59 2.14
CA PHE A 187 -6.26 10.41 1.25
C PHE A 187 -4.97 10.29 0.42
N GLY A 188 -4.42 11.41 -0.03
CA GLY A 188 -3.13 11.45 -0.73
C GLY A 188 -1.98 10.94 0.14
N ASN A 189 -1.94 11.35 1.41
CA ASN A 189 -0.95 10.85 2.38
C ASN A 189 -1.07 9.34 2.58
N VAL A 190 -2.29 8.80 2.73
CA VAL A 190 -2.52 7.35 2.80
C VAL A 190 -2.04 6.66 1.52
N ALA A 191 -2.42 7.19 0.36
CA ALA A 191 -2.13 6.55 -0.93
C ALA A 191 -0.63 6.49 -1.23
N VAL A 192 0.13 7.60 -0.99
CA VAL A 192 1.57 7.62 -1.24
C VAL A 192 2.33 6.71 -0.26
N ALA A 193 1.87 6.64 0.99
CA ALA A 193 2.45 5.77 1.99
C ALA A 193 2.14 4.28 1.70
N TYR A 194 0.92 3.93 1.31
CA TYR A 194 0.59 2.59 0.83
C TYR A 194 1.41 2.19 -0.40
N ASN A 195 1.65 3.13 -1.32
CA ASN A 195 2.53 2.86 -2.44
C ASN A 195 3.93 2.48 -1.95
N ALA A 196 4.57 3.28 -1.09
CA ALA A 196 5.89 2.95 -0.55
C ALA A 196 5.89 1.60 0.15
N HIS A 197 4.91 1.33 1.01
CA HIS A 197 4.85 0.10 1.79
C HIS A 197 4.56 -1.13 0.93
N ILE A 198 3.58 -1.08 0.01
CA ILE A 198 3.15 -2.24 -0.78
C ILE A 198 4.04 -2.45 -2.01
N THR A 199 4.38 -1.40 -2.75
CA THR A 199 5.08 -1.59 -4.04
C THR A 199 6.60 -1.65 -3.88
N HIS A 200 7.16 -1.10 -2.78
CA HIS A 200 8.58 -1.17 -2.47
C HIS A 200 8.91 -2.22 -1.42
N ASP A 201 8.35 -2.10 -0.19
CA ASP A 201 8.79 -2.96 0.92
C ASP A 201 8.28 -4.39 0.79
N LEU A 202 7.02 -4.57 0.39
CA LEU A 202 6.38 -5.88 0.38
C LEU A 202 7.07 -6.91 -0.52
N PRO A 203 7.55 -6.61 -1.75
CA PRO A 203 8.32 -7.57 -2.55
C PRO A 203 9.59 -8.06 -1.83
N ILE A 204 10.26 -7.17 -1.12
CA ILE A 204 11.49 -7.46 -0.37
C ILE A 204 11.16 -8.40 0.79
N VAL A 205 10.11 -8.07 1.54
CA VAL A 205 9.64 -8.90 2.67
C VAL A 205 9.19 -10.29 2.17
N ILE A 206 8.45 -10.38 1.06
CA ILE A 206 8.05 -11.67 0.48
C ILE A 206 9.29 -12.51 0.12
N ALA A 207 10.32 -11.90 -0.46
CA ALA A 207 11.56 -12.61 -0.78
C ALA A 207 12.32 -13.05 0.48
N ASP A 208 12.35 -12.22 1.52
CA ASP A 208 13.02 -12.56 2.78
C ASP A 208 12.27 -13.63 3.58
N MET A 209 10.95 -13.62 3.51
CA MET A 209 10.11 -14.61 4.19
C MET A 209 9.97 -15.93 3.41
N GLY A 210 10.28 -15.92 2.10
CA GLY A 210 10.00 -17.05 1.20
C GLY A 210 8.53 -17.12 0.82
N VAL A 211 8.25 -17.94 -0.22
CA VAL A 211 6.91 -18.09 -0.81
C VAL A 211 6.34 -19.50 -0.66
N THR A 212 7.15 -20.42 -0.12
CA THR A 212 6.81 -21.85 0.00
C THR A 212 7.17 -22.38 1.38
N ALA A 213 6.24 -23.05 2.01
CA ALA A 213 6.42 -23.68 3.32
C ALA A 213 7.33 -24.94 3.24
N PRO A 214 7.85 -25.43 4.39
CA PRO A 214 8.70 -26.62 4.43
C PRO A 214 8.03 -27.89 3.88
N ASP A 215 6.71 -27.97 3.91
CA ASP A 215 5.93 -29.09 3.37
C ASP A 215 5.64 -28.98 1.85
N GLY A 216 6.08 -27.87 1.23
CA GLY A 216 5.87 -27.57 -0.17
C GLY A 216 4.58 -26.81 -0.49
N SER A 217 3.72 -26.52 0.48
CA SER A 217 2.56 -25.67 0.29
C SER A 217 2.97 -24.21 0.05
N SER A 218 2.15 -23.45 -0.69
CA SER A 218 2.44 -22.04 -0.95
C SER A 218 1.87 -21.16 0.14
N TYR A 219 2.57 -20.06 0.49
CA TYR A 219 2.06 -19.01 1.35
C TYR A 219 1.12 -18.02 0.62
N LYS A 220 0.91 -18.19 -0.71
CA LYS A 220 0.05 -17.28 -1.48
C LYS A 220 -1.40 -17.24 -0.98
N PRO A 221 -2.06 -18.34 -0.57
CA PRO A 221 -3.41 -18.28 0.00
C PRO A 221 -3.52 -17.34 1.21
N ASP A 222 -2.53 -17.37 2.11
CA ASP A 222 -2.48 -16.48 3.27
C ASP A 222 -2.24 -15.02 2.84
N HIS A 223 -1.36 -14.79 1.86
CA HIS A 223 -1.15 -13.46 1.28
C HIS A 223 -2.43 -12.91 0.65
N GLU A 224 -3.19 -13.72 -0.08
CA GLU A 224 -4.47 -13.32 -0.67
C GLU A 224 -5.55 -13.04 0.39
N LYS A 225 -5.58 -13.81 1.46
CA LYS A 225 -6.53 -13.61 2.54
C LYS A 225 -6.40 -12.22 3.20
N ILE A 226 -5.21 -11.65 3.21
CA ILE A 226 -4.98 -10.28 3.67
C ILE A 226 -5.68 -9.26 2.76
N ASN A 227 -5.89 -9.53 1.46
CA ASN A 227 -6.68 -8.65 0.60
C ASN A 227 -8.16 -8.57 1.06
N GLU A 228 -8.74 -9.69 1.49
CA GLU A 228 -10.10 -9.72 2.06
C GLU A 228 -10.18 -8.91 3.34
N LEU A 229 -9.15 -9.05 4.18
CA LEU A 229 -9.04 -8.29 5.43
C LEU A 229 -8.90 -6.79 5.20
N LEU A 230 -8.06 -6.38 4.24
CA LEU A 230 -7.90 -4.98 3.85
C LEU A 230 -9.24 -4.39 3.38
N ALA A 231 -9.97 -5.12 2.54
CA ALA A 231 -11.28 -4.69 2.09
C ALA A 231 -12.30 -4.58 3.24
N ALA A 232 -12.24 -5.49 4.22
CA ALA A 232 -13.11 -5.45 5.39
C ALA A 232 -12.73 -4.33 6.39
N ALA A 233 -11.42 -4.07 6.56
CA ALA A 233 -10.91 -3.04 7.46
C ALA A 233 -11.08 -1.62 6.90
N GLU A 234 -11.29 -1.48 5.60
CA GLU A 234 -11.43 -0.18 4.92
C GLU A 234 -12.52 0.67 5.56
N GLU A 235 -13.69 0.09 5.89
CA GLU A 235 -14.80 0.83 6.49
C GLU A 235 -14.44 1.48 7.82
N GLY A 236 -13.83 0.70 8.72
CA GLY A 236 -13.45 1.20 10.04
C GLY A 236 -12.37 2.28 9.96
N THR A 237 -11.36 2.06 9.12
CA THR A 237 -10.29 3.03 8.87
C THR A 237 -10.84 4.34 8.32
N VAL A 238 -11.67 4.21 7.33
CA VAL A 238 -12.33 5.30 6.64
C VAL A 238 -13.21 6.10 7.60
N ALA A 239 -14.02 5.44 8.43
CA ALA A 239 -14.83 6.11 9.43
C ALA A 239 -13.98 6.86 10.48
N GLU A 240 -12.86 6.28 10.93
CA GLU A 240 -11.96 6.96 11.86
C GLU A 240 -11.29 8.18 11.22
N LEU A 241 -10.78 8.05 9.99
CA LEU A 241 -10.17 9.16 9.27
C LEU A 241 -11.17 10.27 8.98
N ALA A 242 -12.42 9.92 8.58
CA ALA A 242 -13.47 10.90 8.35
C ALA A 242 -13.88 11.62 9.64
N ALA A 243 -14.04 10.90 10.73
CA ALA A 243 -14.36 11.50 12.03
C ALA A 243 -13.28 12.47 12.50
N ARG A 244 -12.01 12.15 12.21
CA ARG A 244 -10.86 12.95 12.64
C ARG A 244 -10.57 14.12 11.71
N TYR A 245 -10.60 13.90 10.40
CA TYR A 245 -10.15 14.88 9.40
C TYR A 245 -11.28 15.42 8.51
N GLY A 246 -12.47 14.80 8.50
CA GLY A 246 -13.56 15.14 7.58
C GLY A 246 -14.16 16.52 7.78
N ALA A 247 -14.12 17.08 9.02
CA ALA A 247 -14.61 18.43 9.29
C ALA A 247 -13.70 19.53 8.74
N VAL A 248 -12.48 19.19 8.37
CA VAL A 248 -11.40 20.13 8.06
C VAL A 248 -10.75 19.85 6.70
N ASP A 249 -10.94 18.68 6.15
CA ASP A 249 -10.52 18.32 4.80
C ASP A 249 -11.75 17.90 3.98
N PRO A 250 -12.35 18.81 3.17
CA PRO A 250 -13.44 18.47 2.27
C PRO A 250 -13.08 17.34 1.28
N ALA A 251 -11.78 17.13 1.02
CA ALA A 251 -11.32 16.03 0.21
C ALA A 251 -11.47 14.67 0.91
N MET A 252 -11.57 14.64 2.25
CA MET A 252 -11.95 13.43 3.00
C MET A 252 -13.45 13.16 2.98
N ALA A 253 -14.27 14.20 2.91
CA ALA A 253 -15.70 14.03 2.68
C ALA A 253 -15.99 13.61 1.23
N ALA A 254 -15.25 14.16 0.26
CA ALA A 254 -15.48 13.91 -1.15
C ALA A 254 -15.26 12.45 -1.61
N PRO A 255 -14.23 11.69 -1.16
CA PRO A 255 -14.12 10.26 -1.46
C PRO A 255 -15.28 9.44 -0.92
N TYR A 256 -15.87 9.85 0.20
CA TYR A 256 -17.01 9.16 0.81
C TYR A 256 -18.33 9.50 0.11
N GLU A 257 -18.48 10.73 -0.34
CA GLU A 257 -19.59 11.11 -1.21
C GLU A 257 -19.45 10.49 -2.61
N MET A 258 -18.22 10.15 -3.01
CA MET A 258 -17.89 9.44 -4.25
C MET A 258 -17.96 7.92 -4.13
N GLU A 259 -18.28 7.39 -2.96
CA GLU A 259 -18.61 5.99 -2.74
C GLU A 259 -19.69 5.50 -3.74
N PRO A 260 -19.65 4.33 -4.24
CA PRO A 260 -18.80 3.17 -3.98
C PRO A 260 -17.66 2.96 -4.99
N LEU A 261 -17.60 3.74 -6.08
CA LEU A 261 -16.63 3.53 -7.16
C LEU A 261 -15.18 3.79 -6.72
N THR A 262 -14.97 4.76 -5.82
CA THR A 262 -13.62 5.11 -5.34
C THR A 262 -13.09 4.03 -4.41
N ALA A 263 -13.90 3.51 -3.50
CA ALA A 263 -13.54 2.41 -2.62
C ALA A 263 -13.23 1.14 -3.44
N ILE A 264 -14.10 0.77 -4.40
CA ILE A 264 -13.85 -0.35 -5.31
C ILE A 264 -12.55 -0.14 -6.10
N ALA A 265 -12.34 1.05 -6.66
CA ALA A 265 -11.15 1.35 -7.44
C ALA A 265 -9.88 1.30 -6.59
N PHE A 266 -9.93 1.80 -5.36
CA PHE A 266 -8.83 1.76 -4.41
C PHE A 266 -8.53 0.33 -3.95
N GLY A 267 -9.54 -0.43 -3.54
CA GLY A 267 -9.39 -1.83 -3.16
C GLY A 267 -8.84 -2.69 -4.31
N GLN A 268 -9.28 -2.46 -5.56
CA GLN A 268 -8.72 -3.15 -6.73
C GLN A 268 -7.27 -2.72 -7.00
N ALA A 269 -6.91 -1.45 -6.80
CA ALA A 269 -5.53 -0.99 -6.93
C ALA A 269 -4.62 -1.66 -5.88
N ILE A 270 -5.07 -1.77 -4.63
CA ILE A 270 -4.35 -2.50 -3.57
C ILE A 270 -4.11 -3.97 -3.96
N GLN A 271 -5.11 -4.67 -4.49
CA GLN A 271 -4.92 -6.04 -4.97
C GLN A 271 -3.88 -6.14 -6.09
N ILE A 272 -3.93 -5.21 -7.07
CA ILE A 272 -2.94 -5.15 -8.16
C ILE A 272 -1.53 -4.93 -7.59
N TRP A 273 -1.37 -3.99 -6.66
CA TRP A 273 -0.07 -3.70 -6.06
C TRP A 273 0.45 -4.88 -5.23
N ARG A 274 -0.43 -5.56 -4.51
CA ARG A 274 -0.04 -6.74 -3.72
C ARG A 274 0.30 -7.94 -4.61
N GLU A 275 -0.41 -8.15 -5.71
CA GLU A 275 -0.03 -9.16 -6.71
C GLU A 275 1.31 -8.82 -7.37
N TYR A 276 1.54 -7.54 -7.74
CA TYR A 276 2.83 -7.08 -8.21
C TYR A 276 3.93 -7.36 -7.18
N ALA A 277 3.68 -7.07 -5.91
CA ALA A 277 4.63 -7.33 -4.83
C ALA A 277 4.95 -8.83 -4.69
N TRP A 278 3.93 -9.69 -4.80
CA TRP A 278 4.14 -11.14 -4.80
C TRP A 278 5.05 -11.58 -5.96
N ARG A 279 4.78 -11.11 -7.17
CA ARG A 279 5.62 -11.41 -8.35
C ARG A 279 7.03 -10.83 -8.22
N GLY A 280 7.18 -9.66 -7.63
CA GLY A 280 8.48 -9.08 -7.31
C GLY A 280 9.28 -9.95 -6.34
N GLY A 281 8.65 -10.46 -5.28
CA GLY A 281 9.25 -11.41 -4.35
C GLY A 281 9.67 -12.71 -5.02
N GLU A 282 8.82 -13.29 -5.88
CA GLU A 282 9.16 -14.46 -6.69
C GLU A 282 10.38 -14.19 -7.59
N GLN A 283 10.44 -13.03 -8.25
CA GLN A 283 11.58 -12.67 -9.11
C GLN A 283 12.88 -12.49 -8.30
N LEU A 284 12.81 -11.89 -7.11
CA LEU A 284 13.97 -11.75 -6.22
C LEU A 284 14.52 -13.12 -5.78
N LEU A 285 13.63 -14.08 -5.49
CA LEU A 285 14.01 -15.44 -5.12
C LEU A 285 14.58 -16.23 -6.29
N LEU A 286 14.10 -16.01 -7.50
CA LEU A 286 14.55 -16.69 -8.72
C LEU A 286 15.78 -16.04 -9.35
N ALA A 287 16.21 -14.84 -8.89
CA ALA A 287 17.36 -14.14 -9.44
C ALA A 287 18.65 -14.98 -9.28
N PRO A 288 19.29 -15.41 -10.39
CA PRO A 288 20.36 -16.41 -10.34
C PRO A 288 21.71 -15.83 -9.87
N THR A 289 21.84 -14.50 -9.86
CA THR A 289 23.07 -13.81 -9.47
C THR A 289 22.75 -12.56 -8.65
N PRO A 290 23.72 -12.05 -7.85
CA PRO A 290 23.55 -10.77 -7.15
C PRO A 290 23.24 -9.60 -8.09
N GLU A 291 23.75 -9.62 -9.31
CA GLU A 291 23.50 -8.60 -10.34
C GLU A 291 22.04 -8.66 -10.80
N ALA A 292 21.53 -9.87 -11.08
CA ALA A 292 20.13 -10.07 -11.44
C ALA A 292 19.19 -9.64 -10.29
N LYS A 293 19.56 -9.95 -9.05
CA LYS A 293 18.79 -9.51 -7.87
C LYS A 293 18.74 -7.97 -7.79
N ARG A 294 19.89 -7.29 -7.93
CA ARG A 294 19.94 -5.82 -7.95
C ARG A 294 19.10 -5.22 -9.08
N ALA A 295 19.06 -5.87 -10.24
CA ALA A 295 18.21 -5.41 -11.34
C ALA A 295 16.71 -5.47 -10.99
N VAL A 296 16.27 -6.51 -10.30
CA VAL A 296 14.88 -6.61 -9.80
C VAL A 296 14.62 -5.54 -8.72
N GLU A 297 15.54 -5.36 -7.77
CA GLU A 297 15.44 -4.30 -6.76
C GLU A 297 15.30 -2.91 -7.40
N GLN A 298 16.09 -2.60 -8.43
CA GLN A 298 15.99 -1.35 -9.19
C GLN A 298 14.65 -1.19 -9.92
N GLN A 299 14.05 -2.28 -10.42
CA GLN A 299 12.72 -2.24 -11.02
C GLN A 299 11.65 -1.91 -9.97
N ILE A 300 11.75 -2.51 -8.78
CA ILE A 300 10.88 -2.24 -7.65
C ILE A 300 10.97 -0.76 -7.27
N ASP A 301 12.19 -0.24 -7.07
CA ASP A 301 12.44 1.17 -6.77
C ASP A 301 11.85 2.09 -7.85
N THR A 302 12.13 1.80 -9.10
CA THR A 302 11.67 2.63 -10.23
C THR A 302 10.14 2.71 -10.28
N LEU A 303 9.45 1.57 -10.14
CA LEU A 303 8.00 1.55 -10.19
C LEU A 303 7.39 2.27 -8.99
N SER A 304 7.87 2.00 -7.77
CA SER A 304 7.32 2.63 -6.57
C SER A 304 7.52 4.15 -6.59
N ASN A 305 8.67 4.62 -7.07
CA ASN A 305 8.96 6.05 -7.21
C ASN A 305 8.06 6.72 -8.26
N LEU A 306 7.89 6.08 -9.42
CA LEU A 306 7.02 6.60 -10.48
C LEU A 306 5.54 6.67 -10.03
N LEU A 307 5.04 5.64 -9.38
CA LEU A 307 3.69 5.63 -8.83
C LEU A 307 3.53 6.70 -7.75
N GLY A 308 4.53 6.87 -6.88
CA GLY A 308 4.56 7.93 -5.88
C GLY A 308 4.44 9.32 -6.51
N GLU A 309 5.21 9.61 -7.57
CA GLU A 309 5.10 10.88 -8.30
C GLU A 309 3.70 11.12 -8.90
N VAL A 310 3.07 10.08 -9.43
CA VAL A 310 1.70 10.18 -9.95
C VAL A 310 0.72 10.50 -8.83
N ILE A 311 0.83 9.81 -7.69
CA ILE A 311 -0.02 10.04 -6.52
C ILE A 311 0.18 11.47 -5.97
N LEU A 312 1.43 11.92 -5.83
CA LEU A 312 1.75 13.29 -5.38
C LEU A 312 1.06 14.36 -6.23
N ARG A 313 1.02 14.16 -7.56
CA ARG A 313 0.35 15.10 -8.48
C ARG A 313 -1.17 15.02 -8.41
N LEU A 314 -1.74 13.81 -8.28
CA LEU A 314 -3.20 13.61 -8.28
C LEU A 314 -3.87 14.11 -7.01
N PHE A 315 -3.18 14.02 -5.88
CA PHE A 315 -3.72 14.34 -4.56
C PHE A 315 -3.09 15.58 -3.92
N ALA A 316 -2.38 16.39 -4.72
CA ALA A 316 -1.85 17.67 -4.28
C ALA A 316 -2.98 18.57 -3.77
N ARG A 317 -2.78 19.20 -2.62
CA ARG A 317 -3.72 20.21 -2.11
C ARG A 317 -3.69 21.47 -2.98
N THR A 318 -4.85 21.99 -3.30
CA THR A 318 -4.99 23.23 -4.06
C THR A 318 -4.85 24.48 -3.18
N ASP A 319 -5.03 24.34 -1.86
CA ASP A 319 -4.85 25.40 -0.87
C ASP A 319 -4.16 24.83 0.38
N PRO A 320 -2.83 24.98 0.49
CA PRO A 320 -2.07 24.57 1.65
C PRO A 320 -2.23 25.57 2.81
N GLY A 321 -3.46 25.86 3.23
CA GLY A 321 -3.73 26.67 4.41
C GLY A 321 -2.99 26.17 5.65
N PRO A 322 -2.85 26.95 6.74
CA PRO A 322 -2.06 26.57 7.90
C PRO A 322 -2.62 25.27 8.51
N HIS A 323 -1.81 24.25 8.48
CA HIS A 323 -2.15 22.86 8.85
C HIS A 323 -2.75 22.76 10.28
N ARG A 324 -2.23 23.53 11.22
CA ARG A 324 -2.66 23.49 12.64
C ARG A 324 -4.10 23.96 12.90
N SER A 325 -4.72 24.70 12.00
CA SER A 325 -6.13 25.05 12.12
C SER A 325 -7.08 23.86 11.89
N HIS A 326 -6.53 22.74 11.49
CA HIS A 326 -7.22 21.56 11.00
C HIS A 326 -7.12 20.37 11.95
N CYS A 327 -6.37 20.48 13.03
CA CYS A 327 -6.35 19.46 14.07
C CYS A 327 -7.49 19.72 15.06
N PRO A 328 -8.38 18.77 15.30
CA PRO A 328 -9.30 18.90 16.41
C PRO A 328 -8.45 19.08 17.68
N ALA A 329 -8.73 20.16 18.44
CA ALA A 329 -8.21 20.27 19.79
C ALA A 329 -8.59 18.97 20.53
N GLY A 330 -7.59 18.28 21.08
CA GLY A 330 -7.70 16.96 21.68
C GLY A 330 -8.64 16.91 22.85
#